data_472524fc0da8f086676623d2a6ed954f
#
_entry.id   472524fc0da8f086676623d2a6ed954f
#
_cell.length_a   1.000
_cell.length_b   1.000
_cell.length_c   1.000
_cell.angle_alpha   90.00
_cell.angle_beta   90.00
_cell.angle_gamma   90.00
#
_symmetry.space_group_name_H-M   'P 1'
#
loop_
_entity.id
_entity.type
_entity.pdbx_description
1 polymer ?
#
loop_
_entity_poly.entity_id
_entity_poly.type
_entity_poly.pdbx_seq_one_letter_code
_entity_poly.pdbx_strand_id
1 'polypeptide(L)'
;MRIRSVVVAALALVCAVAFAQNASAQVVGVWKVNLAKSKYSGAAPKSSTITTTDAGKGSFKSVTDTVPATGAAIHSEVTYMFDGKDAAAKGNPNADTQAYTKGADANHWTVVSKKGGKVTITSQVAVAADGKSRTSTQTGVDAQGNKVNNVVWSDKQ
;
A
#
# COMPACT_ATOMS: atom_id res chain seq x y z
N MET A 1 -58.36 27.01 -33.83
CA MET A 1 -57.80 27.01 -32.46
C MET A 1 -56.81 25.86 -32.40
N ARG A 2 -55.49 26.18 -32.49
CA ARG A 2 -54.42 25.17 -32.57
C ARG A 2 -53.75 25.09 -31.22
N ILE A 3 -53.93 23.97 -30.54
CA ILE A 3 -53.27 23.68 -29.27
C ILE A 3 -51.84 23.19 -29.57
N ARG A 4 -50.87 23.99 -29.15
CA ARG A 4 -49.43 23.66 -29.25
C ARG A 4 -49.05 22.80 -28.01
N SER A 5 -48.79 21.54 -28.25
CA SER A 5 -48.22 20.64 -27.23
C SER A 5 -46.79 21.05 -26.96
N VAL A 6 -46.55 21.51 -25.75
CA VAL A 6 -45.16 21.76 -25.22
C VAL A 6 -44.68 20.43 -24.66
N VAL A 7 -43.74 19.82 -25.38
CA VAL A 7 -43.04 18.65 -24.88
C VAL A 7 -41.94 19.17 -23.95
N VAL A 8 -42.14 19.02 -22.65
CA VAL A 8 -41.11 19.26 -21.64
C VAL A 8 -40.18 18.05 -21.63
N ALA A 9 -39.03 18.15 -22.27
CA ALA A 9 -37.97 17.17 -22.15
C ALA A 9 -37.34 17.34 -20.78
N ALA A 10 -37.70 16.48 -19.83
CA ALA A 10 -37.01 16.37 -18.56
C ALA A 10 -35.64 15.74 -18.81
N LEU A 11 -34.62 16.55 -18.83
CA LEU A 11 -33.22 16.14 -18.88
C LEU A 11 -32.87 15.57 -17.50
N ALA A 12 -32.97 14.24 -17.34
CA ALA A 12 -32.47 13.57 -16.16
C ALA A 12 -30.94 13.68 -16.15
N LEU A 13 -30.44 14.66 -15.40
CA LEU A 13 -29.02 14.80 -15.09
C LEU A 13 -28.65 13.65 -14.14
N VAL A 14 -28.26 12.51 -14.71
CA VAL A 14 -27.63 11.44 -13.94
C VAL A 14 -26.29 11.99 -13.47
N CYS A 15 -26.26 12.56 -12.25
CA CYS A 15 -25.05 12.76 -11.53
C CYS A 15 -24.41 11.39 -11.30
N ALA A 16 -23.53 10.99 -12.21
CA ALA A 16 -22.53 9.99 -11.92
C ALA A 16 -21.68 10.55 -10.80
N VAL A 17 -22.07 10.27 -9.54
CA VAL A 17 -21.19 10.42 -8.39
C VAL A 17 -20.08 9.41 -8.64
N ALA A 18 -19.04 9.83 -9.36
CA ALA A 18 -17.80 9.10 -9.39
C ALA A 18 -17.37 9.00 -7.93
N PHE A 19 -17.54 7.82 -7.36
CA PHE A 19 -16.87 7.44 -6.14
C PHE A 19 -15.36 7.48 -6.45
N ALA A 20 -14.77 8.67 -6.34
CA ALA A 20 -13.37 8.79 -6.04
C ALA A 20 -13.22 8.17 -4.65
N GLN A 21 -13.14 6.83 -4.62
CA GLN A 21 -12.73 6.12 -3.42
C GLN A 21 -11.38 6.74 -3.09
N ASN A 22 -11.38 7.52 -2.01
CA ASN A 22 -10.18 8.18 -1.56
C ASN A 22 -9.12 7.10 -1.39
N ALA A 23 -8.07 7.12 -2.19
CA ALA A 23 -6.93 6.21 -2.05
C ALA A 23 -6.41 6.21 -0.59
N SER A 24 -6.64 7.29 0.16
CA SER A 24 -6.38 7.40 1.59
C SER A 24 -7.10 6.36 2.43
N ALA A 25 -8.37 6.07 2.17
CA ALA A 25 -9.16 5.13 2.99
C ALA A 25 -8.63 3.68 2.90
N GLN A 26 -8.03 3.32 1.77
CA GLN A 26 -7.47 1.97 1.55
C GLN A 26 -6.07 1.80 2.15
N VAL A 27 -5.32 2.88 2.27
CA VAL A 27 -3.92 2.87 2.74
C VAL A 27 -3.84 3.11 4.24
N VAL A 28 -4.65 4.06 4.75
CA VAL A 28 -4.65 4.48 6.16
C VAL A 28 -5.21 3.40 7.07
N GLY A 29 -4.56 3.22 8.20
CA GLY A 29 -4.97 2.30 9.26
C GLY A 29 -3.80 1.50 9.83
N VAL A 30 -4.14 0.61 10.74
CA VAL A 30 -3.21 -0.34 11.34
C VAL A 30 -3.38 -1.69 10.66
N TRP A 31 -2.30 -2.23 10.14
CA TRP A 31 -2.26 -3.49 9.40
C TRP A 31 -1.36 -4.48 10.11
N LYS A 32 -1.93 -5.50 10.68
CA LYS A 32 -1.18 -6.55 11.37
C LYS A 32 -0.96 -7.74 10.44
N VAL A 33 0.29 -8.18 10.31
CA VAL A 33 0.62 -9.35 9.49
C VAL A 33 0.00 -10.61 10.09
N ASN A 34 -0.71 -11.35 9.26
CA ASN A 34 -1.27 -12.66 9.55
C ASN A 34 -0.28 -13.73 9.10
N LEU A 35 0.52 -14.22 10.03
CA LEU A 35 1.59 -15.18 9.73
C LEU A 35 1.04 -16.51 9.21
N ALA A 36 -0.13 -16.93 9.69
CA ALA A 36 -0.74 -18.21 9.26
C ALA A 36 -1.19 -18.17 7.78
N LYS A 37 -1.52 -17.00 7.27
CA LYS A 37 -1.92 -16.79 5.86
C LYS A 37 -0.76 -16.34 4.97
N SER A 38 0.39 -16.02 5.55
CA SER A 38 1.56 -15.51 4.82
C SER A 38 2.51 -16.62 4.43
N LYS A 39 3.25 -16.40 3.35
CA LYS A 39 4.32 -17.30 2.87
C LYS A 39 5.61 -16.50 2.74
N TYR A 40 6.69 -17.03 3.28
CA TYR A 40 8.02 -16.43 3.25
C TYR A 40 9.02 -17.36 2.58
N SER A 41 9.91 -16.80 1.78
CA SER A 41 11.03 -17.55 1.18
C SER A 41 12.17 -17.80 2.17
N GLY A 42 12.20 -17.06 3.26
CA GLY A 42 13.14 -17.19 4.37
C GLY A 42 12.41 -17.33 5.71
N ALA A 43 13.09 -17.05 6.82
CA ALA A 43 12.50 -17.10 8.14
C ALA A 43 11.40 -16.03 8.28
N ALA A 44 10.19 -16.45 8.66
CA ALA A 44 9.10 -15.56 8.95
C ALA A 44 9.40 -14.73 10.21
N PRO A 45 8.95 -13.47 10.29
CA PRO A 45 9.04 -12.68 11.52
C PRO A 45 8.15 -13.30 12.62
N LYS A 46 8.39 -12.95 13.87
CA LYS A 46 7.50 -13.28 15.00
C LYS A 46 6.22 -12.42 14.96
N SER A 47 6.36 -11.18 14.55
CA SER A 47 5.25 -10.24 14.33
C SER A 47 5.67 -9.09 13.42
N SER A 48 4.71 -8.49 12.72
CA SER A 48 4.90 -7.22 12.02
C SER A 48 3.60 -6.44 11.98
N THR A 49 3.70 -5.15 12.24
CA THR A 49 2.55 -4.21 12.19
C THR A 49 2.97 -2.99 11.38
N ILE A 50 2.08 -2.57 10.49
CA ILE A 50 2.28 -1.37 9.67
C ILE A 50 1.17 -0.40 10.03
N THR A 51 1.54 0.77 10.55
CA THR A 51 0.61 1.87 10.83
C THR A 51 0.80 2.95 9.78
N THR A 52 -0.25 3.24 9.03
CA THR A 52 -0.22 4.29 8.01
C THR A 52 -1.21 5.39 8.40
N THR A 53 -0.76 6.63 8.38
CA THR A 53 -1.54 7.84 8.65
C THR A 53 -1.50 8.79 7.46
N ASP A 54 -2.53 9.59 7.31
CA ASP A 54 -2.52 10.72 6.37
C ASP A 54 -1.60 11.80 6.93
N ALA A 55 -0.61 12.22 6.16
CA ALA A 55 0.33 13.27 6.50
C ALA A 55 -0.03 14.62 5.83
N GLY A 56 -1.18 14.70 5.18
CA GLY A 56 -1.69 15.88 4.48
C GLY A 56 -1.09 16.07 3.10
N LYS A 57 -1.75 16.91 2.30
CA LYS A 57 -1.32 17.28 0.93
C LYS A 57 -1.10 16.07 0.01
N GLY A 58 -1.84 14.97 0.21
CA GLY A 58 -1.72 13.73 -0.57
C GLY A 58 -0.51 12.87 -0.20
N SER A 59 0.15 13.16 0.92
CA SER A 59 1.23 12.34 1.46
C SER A 59 0.75 11.44 2.60
N PHE A 60 1.45 10.35 2.82
CA PHE A 60 1.17 9.35 3.86
C PHE A 60 2.44 9.08 4.65
N LYS A 61 2.30 8.86 5.95
CA LYS A 61 3.39 8.35 6.79
C LYS A 61 3.08 6.90 7.16
N SER A 62 3.99 5.99 6.83
CA SER A 62 3.95 4.60 7.28
C SER A 62 5.06 4.33 8.28
N VAL A 63 4.70 3.72 9.38
CA VAL A 63 5.59 3.17 10.41
C VAL A 63 5.43 1.66 10.39
N THR A 64 6.52 0.94 10.32
CA THR A 64 6.54 -0.52 10.36
C THR A 64 7.37 -0.99 11.54
N ASP A 65 6.73 -1.72 12.45
CA ASP A 65 7.36 -2.37 13.58
C ASP A 65 7.39 -3.87 13.34
N THR A 66 8.58 -4.45 13.29
CA THR A 66 8.77 -5.87 13.03
C THR A 66 9.63 -6.51 14.12
N VAL A 67 9.17 -7.62 14.66
CA VAL A 67 9.99 -8.51 15.49
C VAL A 67 10.45 -9.65 14.58
N PRO A 68 11.72 -9.68 14.15
CA PRO A 68 12.22 -10.71 13.26
C PRO A 68 12.29 -12.08 13.98
N ALA A 69 12.51 -13.16 13.24
CA ALA A 69 12.71 -14.49 13.82
C ALA A 69 13.89 -14.51 14.79
N THR A 70 14.94 -13.79 14.45
CA THR A 70 16.18 -13.61 15.24
C THR A 70 16.62 -12.16 15.18
N GLY A 71 17.37 -11.70 16.19
CA GLY A 71 17.89 -10.34 16.24
C GLY A 71 16.95 -9.34 16.92
N ALA A 72 17.33 -8.07 16.85
CA ALA A 72 16.61 -6.96 17.48
C ALA A 72 15.34 -6.59 16.70
N ALA A 73 14.37 -6.01 17.39
CA ALA A 73 13.22 -5.42 16.76
C ALA A 73 13.61 -4.30 15.76
N ILE A 74 12.89 -4.23 14.66
CA ILE A 74 13.12 -3.26 13.60
C ILE A 74 11.95 -2.27 13.64
N HIS A 75 12.29 -0.99 13.75
CA HIS A 75 11.39 0.13 13.59
C HIS A 75 11.79 0.90 12.34
N SER A 76 10.86 1.00 11.38
CA SER A 76 11.13 1.75 10.15
C SER A 76 10.01 2.71 9.82
N GLU A 77 10.35 3.86 9.24
CA GLU A 77 9.39 4.87 8.82
C GLU A 77 9.69 5.44 7.43
N VAL A 78 8.63 5.81 6.73
CA VAL A 78 8.71 6.51 5.46
C VAL A 78 7.52 7.46 5.34
N THR A 79 7.78 8.69 4.82
CA THR A 79 6.71 9.60 4.38
C THR A 79 6.78 9.70 2.88
N TYR A 80 5.69 9.39 2.20
CA TYR A 80 5.66 9.22 0.74
C TYR A 80 4.40 9.80 0.10
N MET A 81 4.47 9.97 -1.20
CA MET A 81 3.32 10.21 -2.09
C MET A 81 3.25 9.09 -3.12
N PHE A 82 2.09 8.93 -3.75
CA PHE A 82 1.93 7.98 -4.87
C PHE A 82 2.32 8.61 -6.21
N ASP A 83 3.51 9.19 -6.29
CA ASP A 83 4.03 9.89 -7.47
C ASP A 83 5.24 9.18 -8.12
N GLY A 84 5.62 8.01 -7.60
CA GLY A 84 6.72 7.22 -8.09
C GLY A 84 8.11 7.76 -7.74
N LYS A 85 8.20 8.82 -6.96
CA LYS A 85 9.49 9.38 -6.54
C LYS A 85 10.03 8.66 -5.31
N ASP A 86 11.35 8.65 -5.21
CA ASP A 86 12.03 8.07 -4.05
C ASP A 86 11.80 8.91 -2.80
N ALA A 87 11.24 8.29 -1.77
CA ALA A 87 11.07 8.84 -0.42
C ALA A 87 12.08 8.18 0.54
N ALA A 88 12.67 8.96 1.43
CA ALA A 88 13.63 8.44 2.40
C ALA A 88 12.97 7.43 3.36
N ALA A 89 13.52 6.22 3.43
CA ALA A 89 13.09 5.15 4.32
C ALA A 89 14.10 5.02 5.47
N LYS A 90 13.70 5.42 6.68
CA LYS A 90 14.54 5.35 7.87
C LYS A 90 14.34 4.02 8.59
N GLY A 91 15.43 3.48 9.14
CA GLY A 91 15.39 2.25 9.96
C GLY A 91 15.09 0.97 9.18
N ASN A 92 14.88 1.02 7.87
CA ASN A 92 14.65 -0.17 7.06
C ASN A 92 16.00 -0.80 6.66
N PRO A 93 16.29 -2.05 7.05
CA PRO A 93 17.57 -2.68 6.71
C PRO A 93 17.73 -2.91 5.20
N ASN A 94 16.63 -3.06 4.47
CA ASN A 94 16.61 -3.37 3.05
C ASN A 94 16.42 -2.15 2.13
N ALA A 95 16.24 -0.95 2.69
CA ALA A 95 16.00 0.24 1.89
C ALA A 95 16.49 1.53 2.55
N ASP A 96 17.10 2.39 1.74
CA ASP A 96 17.34 3.79 2.08
C ASP A 96 16.23 4.68 1.53
N THR A 97 15.62 4.24 0.42
CA THR A 97 14.47 4.90 -0.21
C THR A 97 13.41 3.91 -0.64
N GLN A 98 12.18 4.39 -0.71
CA GLN A 98 11.05 3.66 -1.26
C GLN A 98 10.25 4.57 -2.19
N ALA A 99 9.88 4.07 -3.36
CA ALA A 99 9.02 4.75 -4.31
C ALA A 99 7.65 4.05 -4.37
N TYR A 100 6.59 4.83 -4.30
CA TYR A 100 5.21 4.34 -4.29
C TYR A 100 4.49 4.78 -5.55
N THR A 101 3.90 3.84 -6.28
CA THR A 101 3.17 4.10 -7.52
C THR A 101 1.79 3.48 -7.45
N LYS A 102 0.76 4.23 -7.80
CA LYS A 102 -0.62 3.71 -7.90
C LYS A 102 -0.70 2.62 -8.95
N GLY A 103 -1.50 1.60 -8.67
CA GLY A 103 -1.89 0.58 -9.63
C GLY A 103 -3.04 1.02 -10.53
N ALA A 104 -3.71 0.04 -11.14
CA ALA A 104 -4.85 0.27 -12.04
C ALA A 104 -6.06 0.89 -11.33
N ASP A 105 -6.19 0.70 -10.02
CA ASP A 105 -7.28 1.21 -9.20
C ASP A 105 -6.77 1.63 -7.80
N ALA A 106 -7.69 2.10 -6.95
CA ALA A 106 -7.37 2.58 -5.61
C ALA A 106 -6.93 1.48 -4.63
N ASN A 107 -7.17 0.21 -4.95
CA ASN A 107 -6.86 -0.92 -4.10
C ASN A 107 -5.48 -1.53 -4.40
N HIS A 108 -4.83 -1.10 -5.47
CA HIS A 108 -3.55 -1.64 -5.91
C HIS A 108 -2.47 -0.58 -5.97
N TRP A 109 -1.27 -0.93 -5.53
CA TRP A 109 -0.07 -0.10 -5.71
C TRP A 109 1.20 -0.93 -5.68
N THR A 110 2.27 -0.34 -6.18
CA THR A 110 3.60 -0.92 -6.16
C THR A 110 4.51 -0.10 -5.26
N VAL A 111 5.36 -0.78 -4.50
CA VAL A 111 6.44 -0.18 -3.71
C VAL A 111 7.76 -0.74 -4.21
N VAL A 112 8.66 0.13 -4.63
CA VAL A 112 10.02 -0.22 -5.02
C VAL A 112 10.97 0.26 -3.94
N SER A 113 11.61 -0.69 -3.25
CA SER A 113 12.64 -0.43 -2.23
C SER A 113 14.02 -0.40 -2.87
N LYS A 114 14.84 0.57 -2.49
CA LYS A 114 16.22 0.71 -3.00
C LYS A 114 17.20 0.88 -1.83
N LYS A 115 18.36 0.23 -1.94
CA LYS A 115 19.50 0.35 -1.03
C LYS A 115 20.73 0.77 -1.81
N GLY A 116 21.35 1.89 -1.43
CA GLY A 116 22.48 2.43 -2.21
C GLY A 116 22.14 2.70 -3.67
N GLY A 117 20.92 3.13 -3.97
CA GLY A 117 20.42 3.38 -5.32
C GLY A 117 20.04 2.13 -6.13
N LYS A 118 20.30 0.92 -5.60
CA LYS A 118 19.95 -0.35 -6.27
C LYS A 118 18.61 -0.86 -5.76
N VAL A 119 17.77 -1.34 -6.66
CA VAL A 119 16.50 -2.01 -6.30
C VAL A 119 16.81 -3.28 -5.51
N THR A 120 16.19 -3.40 -4.34
CA THR A 120 16.25 -4.60 -3.49
C THR A 120 14.95 -5.38 -3.60
N ILE A 121 13.84 -4.82 -3.14
CA ILE A 121 12.56 -5.50 -3.08
C ILE A 121 11.49 -4.68 -3.82
N THR A 122 10.75 -5.35 -4.68
CA THR A 122 9.53 -4.82 -5.27
C THR A 122 8.33 -5.50 -4.61
N SER A 123 7.39 -4.70 -4.11
CA SER A 123 6.17 -5.17 -3.45
C SER A 123 4.95 -4.72 -4.25
N GLN A 124 4.13 -5.68 -4.67
CA GLN A 124 2.82 -5.40 -5.24
C GLN A 124 1.76 -5.59 -4.16
N VAL A 125 1.04 -4.54 -3.83
CA VAL A 125 0.04 -4.53 -2.77
C VAL A 125 -1.35 -4.50 -3.36
N ALA A 126 -2.22 -5.38 -2.87
CA ALA A 126 -3.63 -5.46 -3.21
C ALA A 126 -4.47 -5.49 -1.93
N VAL A 127 -5.40 -4.54 -1.78
CA VAL A 127 -6.37 -4.49 -0.69
C VAL A 127 -7.64 -5.20 -1.15
N ALA A 128 -8.20 -6.04 -0.30
CA ALA A 128 -9.47 -6.70 -0.56
C ALA A 128 -10.60 -5.67 -0.72
N ALA A 129 -11.64 -6.02 -1.48
CA ALA A 129 -12.76 -5.12 -1.78
C ALA A 129 -13.49 -4.61 -0.53
N ASP A 130 -13.49 -5.38 0.57
CA ASP A 130 -14.06 -5.01 1.85
C ASP A 130 -13.16 -4.08 2.69
N GLY A 131 -11.94 -3.81 2.23
CA GLY A 131 -10.94 -2.98 2.90
C GLY A 131 -10.37 -3.57 4.20
N LYS A 132 -10.70 -4.83 4.55
CA LYS A 132 -10.34 -5.44 5.84
C LYS A 132 -9.04 -6.25 5.80
N SER A 133 -8.56 -6.57 4.64
CA SER A 133 -7.29 -7.28 4.47
C SER A 133 -6.52 -6.79 3.25
N ARG A 134 -5.23 -7.05 3.23
CA ARG A 134 -4.39 -6.81 2.07
C ARG A 134 -3.34 -7.89 1.91
N THR A 135 -2.91 -8.08 0.67
CA THR A 135 -1.81 -8.96 0.31
C THR A 135 -0.68 -8.14 -0.28
N SER A 136 0.55 -8.41 0.11
CA SER A 136 1.76 -7.85 -0.48
C SER A 136 2.60 -8.98 -1.07
N THR A 137 2.71 -9.04 -2.39
CA THR A 137 3.62 -9.96 -3.09
C THR A 137 4.97 -9.26 -3.24
N GLN A 138 5.99 -9.82 -2.60
CA GLN A 138 7.34 -9.23 -2.52
C GLN A 138 8.32 -10.10 -3.29
N THR A 139 9.07 -9.48 -4.20
CA THR A 139 10.10 -10.15 -4.99
C THR A 139 11.38 -9.33 -5.01
N GLY A 140 12.51 -9.99 -5.12
CA GLY A 140 13.80 -9.31 -5.25
C GLY A 140 14.92 -10.02 -4.51
N VAL A 141 15.88 -9.22 -4.03
CA VAL A 141 17.02 -9.66 -3.24
C VAL A 141 17.20 -8.68 -2.09
N ASP A 142 17.28 -9.18 -0.87
CA ASP A 142 17.49 -8.32 0.31
C ASP A 142 18.91 -7.72 0.34
N ALA A 143 19.16 -6.83 1.30
CA ALA A 143 20.46 -6.20 1.45
C ALA A 143 21.61 -7.19 1.80
N GLN A 144 21.27 -8.40 2.24
CA GLN A 144 22.22 -9.48 2.56
C GLN A 144 22.44 -10.43 1.36
N GLY A 145 21.77 -10.22 0.23
CA GLY A 145 21.89 -11.04 -0.96
C GLY A 145 20.95 -12.25 -1.00
N ASN A 146 20.02 -12.37 -0.05
CA ASN A 146 19.06 -13.48 -0.05
C ASN A 146 17.90 -13.19 -1.02
N LYS A 147 17.46 -14.22 -1.75
CA LYS A 147 16.26 -14.14 -2.58
C LYS A 147 15.02 -13.90 -1.72
N VAL A 148 14.21 -12.93 -2.12
CA VAL A 148 12.90 -12.63 -1.53
C VAL A 148 11.82 -13.02 -2.51
N ASN A 149 10.91 -13.89 -2.07
CA ASN A 149 9.69 -14.26 -2.78
C ASN A 149 8.61 -14.56 -1.74
N ASN A 150 8.00 -13.51 -1.22
CA ASN A 150 7.04 -13.59 -0.13
C ASN A 150 5.64 -13.23 -0.62
N VAL A 151 4.63 -13.85 0.01
CA VAL A 151 3.25 -13.40 -0.05
C VAL A 151 2.83 -13.08 1.38
N VAL A 152 2.72 -11.80 1.70
CA VAL A 152 2.44 -11.31 3.05
C VAL A 152 0.99 -10.88 3.13
N TRP A 153 0.22 -11.56 3.95
CA TRP A 153 -1.16 -11.21 4.27
C TRP A 153 -1.19 -10.31 5.51
N SER A 154 -2.00 -9.27 5.49
CA SER A 154 -2.24 -8.43 6.67
C SER A 154 -3.73 -8.18 6.84
N ASP A 155 -4.17 -8.24 8.08
CA ASP A 155 -5.54 -7.92 8.47
C ASP A 155 -5.57 -6.49 9.06
N LYS A 156 -6.59 -5.70 8.71
CA LYS A 156 -6.81 -4.36 9.25
C LYS A 156 -7.38 -4.47 10.66
N GLN A 157 -6.83 -3.68 11.58
CA GLN A 157 -7.24 -3.64 12.99
C GLN A 157 -8.30 -2.58 13.24
#